data_3919e1ae278a19932262e1a1031a6771
#
_entry.id   3919e1ae278a19932262e1a1031a6771
#
_cell.length_a   1.000
_cell.length_b   1.000
_cell.length_c   1.000
_cell.angle_alpha   90.00
_cell.angle_beta   90.00
_cell.angle_gamma   90.00
#
_symmetry.space_group_name_H-M   'P 1'
#
loop_
_entity.id
_entity.type
_entity.pdbx_description
1 polymer ?
#
loop_
_entity_poly.entity_id
_entity_poly.type
_entity_poly.pdbx_seq_one_letter_code
_entity_poly.pdbx_strand_id
1 'polypeptide(L)'
;EDVDVILSQASYDKIIPQDHPLNIIDESDSYLVLNKPKGIPVHPGVGNSSDTLANYVAGYLIKKKEFDPTIDRAGVVHRLDKPVSGLILFAKNKETQQYLQQQFEKHNVQKIYYANVVLRENTSKEVFEKLPKAKIEAGDVIDEFIRAGEDSLDNEWMKVEGYIGRSDVNRRKMIFKPYPFGNAKYALSYIRFLSDTEMLVVIKTGRMYQIRASLEYLGVYIEGDTLFKSLKGGETPEEISLESVFLSFEEPSGKLAIYRLK
;
A
#
# COMPACT_ATOMS: atom_id res chain seq x y z
N GLU A 1 -0.84 -11.79 33.80
CA GLU A 1 -0.86 -11.96 32.30
C GLU A 1 -1.52 -10.77 31.61
N ASP A 2 -2.64 -10.22 32.14
CA ASP A 2 -3.36 -9.09 31.52
C ASP A 2 -2.61 -7.75 31.64
N VAL A 3 -1.80 -7.56 32.66
CA VAL A 3 -1.02 -6.33 32.88
C VAL A 3 0.14 -6.22 31.87
N ASP A 4 0.81 -7.31 31.55
CA ASP A 4 1.90 -7.31 30.57
C ASP A 4 1.41 -7.06 29.13
N VAL A 5 0.20 -7.53 28.79
CA VAL A 5 -0.44 -7.25 27.50
C VAL A 5 -0.83 -5.77 27.39
N ILE A 6 -1.36 -5.16 28.44
CA ILE A 6 -1.73 -3.74 28.47
C ILE A 6 -0.48 -2.85 28.41
N LEU A 7 0.58 -3.19 29.13
CA LEU A 7 1.85 -2.43 29.09
C LEU A 7 2.55 -2.57 27.72
N SER A 8 2.47 -3.73 27.08
CA SER A 8 3.03 -3.92 25.73
C SER A 8 2.29 -3.09 24.67
N GLN A 9 0.98 -3.01 24.73
CA GLN A 9 0.15 -2.21 23.83
C GLN A 9 0.39 -0.70 24.01
N ALA A 10 0.45 -0.22 25.24
CA ALA A 10 0.75 1.18 25.57
C ALA A 10 2.16 1.62 25.10
N SER A 11 3.13 0.71 25.01
CA SER A 11 4.49 1.04 24.55
C SER A 11 4.59 1.20 23.03
N TYR A 12 3.72 0.55 22.24
CA TYR A 12 3.70 0.67 20.78
C TYR A 12 2.99 1.93 20.25
N ASP A 13 2.15 2.56 21.07
CA ASP A 13 1.45 3.79 20.68
C ASP A 13 2.32 5.05 20.85
N LYS A 14 3.43 4.97 21.60
CA LYS A 14 4.33 6.10 21.83
C LYS A 14 5.38 6.17 20.70
N ILE A 15 5.22 7.14 19.80
CA ILE A 15 6.22 7.42 18.78
C ILE A 15 7.44 8.10 19.41
N ILE A 16 8.60 7.48 19.30
CA ILE A 16 9.89 8.06 19.72
C ILE A 16 10.49 8.75 18.49
N PRO A 17 10.65 10.09 18.51
CA PRO A 17 11.21 10.83 17.39
C PRO A 17 12.63 10.38 17.07
N GLN A 18 12.95 10.19 15.80
CA GLN A 18 14.29 9.81 15.33
C GLN A 18 14.73 10.72 14.19
N ASP A 19 16.01 11.07 14.21
CA ASP A 19 16.62 11.83 13.13
C ASP A 19 17.04 10.92 11.99
N HIS A 20 16.28 10.95 10.90
CA HIS A 20 16.56 10.18 9.70
C HIS A 20 16.10 10.96 8.47
N PRO A 21 16.85 10.94 7.35
CA PRO A 21 16.43 11.59 6.12
C PRO A 21 15.10 11.05 5.61
N LEU A 22 14.23 11.96 5.15
CA LEU A 22 12.97 11.63 4.49
C LEU A 22 13.06 11.95 3.00
N ASN A 23 12.54 11.07 2.16
CA ASN A 23 12.35 11.38 0.74
C ASN A 23 10.98 12.07 0.57
N ILE A 24 10.97 13.39 0.71
CA ILE A 24 9.78 14.23 0.63
C ILE A 24 9.52 14.53 -0.84
N ILE A 25 8.32 14.15 -1.32
CA ILE A 25 7.81 14.46 -2.65
C ILE A 25 7.12 15.82 -2.65
N ASP A 26 6.32 16.09 -1.61
CA ASP A 26 5.66 17.37 -1.41
C ASP A 26 5.37 17.60 0.08
N GLU A 27 5.33 18.86 0.46
CA GLU A 27 5.02 19.31 1.80
C GLU A 27 4.13 20.54 1.77
N SER A 28 2.98 20.45 2.44
CA SER A 28 2.11 21.59 2.71
C SER A 28 2.11 21.94 4.21
N ASP A 29 1.34 22.93 4.61
CA ASP A 29 1.14 23.27 6.03
C ASP A 29 0.39 22.18 6.80
N SER A 30 -0.35 21.31 6.09
CA SER A 30 -1.26 20.33 6.69
C SER A 30 -0.88 18.87 6.47
N TYR A 31 -0.03 18.56 5.48
CA TYR A 31 0.36 17.18 5.18
C TYR A 31 1.77 17.08 4.57
N LEU A 32 2.30 15.85 4.55
CA LEU A 32 3.51 15.44 3.87
C LEU A 32 3.19 14.29 2.92
N VAL A 33 3.69 14.36 1.69
CA VAL A 33 3.74 13.24 0.75
C VAL A 33 5.18 12.76 0.64
N LEU A 34 5.41 11.49 0.96
CA LEU A 34 6.74 10.90 0.98
C LEU A 34 6.83 9.78 -0.06
N ASN A 35 8.03 9.53 -0.56
CA ASN A 35 8.38 8.27 -1.21
C ASN A 35 9.02 7.36 -0.17
N LYS A 36 8.25 6.39 0.34
CA LYS A 36 8.73 5.43 1.34
C LYS A 36 9.73 4.47 0.71
N PRO A 37 10.94 4.31 1.25
CA PRO A 37 11.84 3.26 0.79
C PRO A 37 11.35 1.88 1.20
N LYS A 38 11.83 0.84 0.51
CA LYS A 38 11.66 -0.55 0.91
C LYS A 38 12.33 -0.83 2.27
N GLY A 39 11.84 -1.84 2.98
CA GLY A 39 12.46 -2.31 4.23
C GLY A 39 12.11 -1.50 5.48
N ILE A 40 11.49 -0.32 5.38
CA ILE A 40 11.08 0.52 6.51
C ILE A 40 9.58 0.33 6.79
N PRO A 41 9.18 -0.08 8.01
CA PRO A 41 7.77 -0.12 8.39
C PRO A 41 7.21 1.29 8.54
N VAL A 42 5.90 1.45 8.33
CA VAL A 42 5.25 2.77 8.44
C VAL A 42 5.15 3.24 9.89
N HIS A 43 4.80 2.36 10.81
CA HIS A 43 4.63 2.69 12.24
C HIS A 43 5.13 1.55 13.13
N PRO A 44 5.43 1.81 14.42
CA PRO A 44 5.80 0.78 15.38
C PRO A 44 4.77 -0.34 15.47
N GLY A 45 5.24 -1.54 15.77
CA GLY A 45 4.44 -2.73 15.92
C GLY A 45 5.29 -3.91 16.42
N VAL A 46 4.68 -5.09 16.52
CA VAL A 46 5.37 -6.29 16.98
C VAL A 46 6.62 -6.54 16.14
N GLY A 47 7.79 -6.58 16.79
CA GLY A 47 9.09 -6.78 16.18
C GLY A 47 9.73 -5.53 15.53
N ASN A 48 9.10 -4.36 15.61
CA ASN A 48 9.68 -3.09 15.17
C ASN A 48 9.13 -1.98 16.09
N SER A 49 9.78 -1.73 17.22
CA SER A 49 9.40 -0.69 18.19
C SER A 49 9.90 0.70 17.82
N SER A 50 10.91 0.77 16.96
CA SER A 50 11.57 1.97 16.44
C SER A 50 11.92 1.79 14.96
N ASP A 51 12.63 2.76 14.38
CA ASP A 51 13.12 2.72 12.99
C ASP A 51 11.98 2.57 11.98
N THR A 52 10.88 3.30 12.26
CA THR A 52 9.72 3.37 11.39
C THR A 52 9.57 4.75 10.77
N LEU A 53 8.85 4.85 9.67
CA LEU A 53 8.64 6.12 8.99
C LEU A 53 7.97 7.15 9.91
N ALA A 54 7.05 6.72 10.80
CA ALA A 54 6.43 7.58 11.80
C ALA A 54 7.43 8.17 12.80
N ASN A 55 8.46 7.40 13.22
CA ASN A 55 9.53 7.91 14.08
C ASN A 55 10.35 9.00 13.36
N TYR A 56 10.62 8.81 12.06
CA TYR A 56 11.37 9.75 11.23
C TYR A 56 10.57 11.02 10.93
N VAL A 57 9.28 10.89 10.62
CA VAL A 57 8.37 12.04 10.44
C VAL A 57 8.26 12.86 11.73
N ALA A 58 8.11 12.22 12.89
CA ALA A 58 8.10 12.90 14.17
C ALA A 58 9.40 13.68 14.41
N GLY A 59 10.57 13.08 14.15
CA GLY A 59 11.87 13.75 14.29
C GLY A 59 12.00 14.94 13.33
N TYR A 60 11.56 14.80 12.09
CA TYR A 60 11.55 15.87 11.10
C TYR A 60 10.67 17.06 11.54
N LEU A 61 9.43 16.80 11.93
CA LEU A 61 8.49 17.85 12.36
C LEU A 61 8.94 18.56 13.65
N ILE A 62 9.57 17.86 14.59
CA ILE A 62 10.16 18.47 15.78
C ILE A 62 11.29 19.43 15.40
N LYS A 63 12.19 19.05 14.52
CA LYS A 63 13.27 19.95 14.03
C LYS A 63 12.72 21.21 13.37
N LYS A 64 11.60 21.10 12.66
CA LYS A 64 10.90 22.24 12.06
C LYS A 64 10.06 23.05 13.05
N LYS A 65 9.89 22.59 14.29
CA LYS A 65 8.97 23.15 15.30
C LYS A 65 7.49 23.11 14.87
N GLU A 66 7.13 22.11 14.07
CA GLU A 66 5.79 21.89 13.49
C GLU A 66 5.13 20.62 14.04
N PHE A 67 5.74 19.95 15.02
CA PHE A 67 5.19 18.72 15.59
C PHE A 67 3.99 19.02 16.50
N ASP A 68 2.84 18.47 16.15
CA ASP A 68 1.63 18.49 16.97
C ASP A 68 1.61 17.27 17.92
N PRO A 69 1.77 17.45 19.25
CA PRO A 69 1.78 16.33 20.19
C PRO A 69 0.42 15.64 20.37
N THR A 70 -0.65 16.24 19.86
CA THR A 70 -2.02 15.67 19.92
C THR A 70 -2.33 14.74 18.76
N ILE A 71 -1.45 14.69 17.75
CA ILE A 71 -1.62 13.86 16.56
C ILE A 71 -1.31 12.39 16.86
N ASP A 72 -2.14 11.49 16.37
CA ASP A 72 -1.97 10.06 16.57
C ASP A 72 -0.86 9.49 15.69
N ARG A 73 0.04 8.67 16.24
CA ARG A 73 1.09 7.97 15.49
C ARG A 73 1.86 8.88 14.50
N ALA A 74 2.19 10.10 14.92
CA ALA A 74 2.88 11.12 14.12
C ALA A 74 2.22 11.38 12.74
N GLY A 75 0.89 11.35 12.68
CA GLY A 75 0.13 11.70 11.47
C GLY A 75 -0.10 10.59 10.47
N VAL A 76 0.13 9.33 10.83
CA VAL A 76 -0.19 8.19 9.96
C VAL A 76 -1.68 8.16 9.64
N VAL A 77 -2.02 8.17 8.34
CA VAL A 77 -3.39 8.07 7.84
C VAL A 77 -3.63 6.77 7.06
N HIS A 78 -2.58 6.18 6.50
CA HIS A 78 -2.60 4.86 5.85
C HIS A 78 -1.24 4.18 5.96
N ARG A 79 -1.14 2.99 5.40
CA ARG A 79 0.13 2.24 5.44
C ARG A 79 0.45 1.53 4.14
N LEU A 80 1.75 1.34 3.92
CA LEU A 80 2.33 0.38 2.99
C LEU A 80 2.97 -0.76 3.80
N ASP A 81 3.07 -1.95 3.22
CA ASP A 81 3.81 -3.04 3.85
C ASP A 81 5.31 -2.70 3.96
N LYS A 82 6.01 -3.27 4.93
CA LYS A 82 7.44 -3.02 5.16
C LYS A 82 8.28 -3.12 3.89
N PRO A 83 8.16 -4.17 3.04
CA PRO A 83 8.97 -4.32 1.85
C PRO A 83 8.49 -3.47 0.64
N VAL A 84 7.32 -2.86 0.71
CA VAL A 84 6.72 -2.06 -0.38
C VAL A 84 7.23 -0.63 -0.34
N SER A 85 7.62 -0.08 -1.51
CA SER A 85 8.03 1.33 -1.68
C SER A 85 6.90 2.21 -2.21
N GLY A 86 7.17 3.50 -2.30
CA GLY A 86 6.34 4.46 -3.04
C GLY A 86 5.57 5.45 -2.20
N LEU A 87 4.60 6.11 -2.83
CA LEU A 87 3.86 7.24 -2.28
C LEU A 87 3.08 6.87 -1.02
N ILE A 88 3.30 7.68 0.01
CA ILE A 88 2.61 7.59 1.29
C ILE A 88 2.33 8.98 1.85
N LEU A 89 1.17 9.15 2.49
CA LEU A 89 0.65 10.40 3.01
C LEU A 89 0.67 10.42 4.55
N PHE A 90 1.14 11.52 5.11
CA PHE A 90 1.10 11.82 6.55
C PHE A 90 0.41 13.16 6.78
N ALA A 91 -0.41 13.26 7.80
CA ALA A 91 -0.95 14.53 8.27
C ALA A 91 0.04 15.22 9.22
N LYS A 92 0.05 16.58 9.23
CA LYS A 92 0.90 17.39 10.12
C LYS A 92 0.14 17.88 11.38
N ASN A 93 -1.19 17.82 11.37
CA ASN A 93 -2.04 18.19 12.48
C ASN A 93 -3.23 17.24 12.63
N LYS A 94 -3.87 17.26 13.79
CA LYS A 94 -4.95 16.35 14.15
C LYS A 94 -6.19 16.49 13.26
N GLU A 95 -6.55 17.70 12.90
CA GLU A 95 -7.72 17.99 12.06
C GLU A 95 -7.54 17.36 10.67
N THR A 96 -6.40 17.61 10.05
CA THR A 96 -6.06 17.01 8.75
C THR A 96 -5.97 15.48 8.85
N GLN A 97 -5.44 14.93 9.95
CA GLN A 97 -5.39 13.49 10.14
C GLN A 97 -6.79 12.87 10.12
N GLN A 98 -7.73 13.44 10.87
CA GLN A 98 -9.12 12.97 10.91
C GLN A 98 -9.80 13.11 9.54
N TYR A 99 -9.60 14.24 8.86
CA TYR A 99 -10.13 14.48 7.52
C TYR A 99 -9.64 13.45 6.50
N LEU A 100 -8.34 13.21 6.46
CA LEU A 100 -7.75 12.24 5.53
C LEU A 100 -8.15 10.80 5.88
N GLN A 101 -8.17 10.43 7.17
CA GLN A 101 -8.63 9.11 7.61
C GLN A 101 -10.06 8.82 7.14
N GLN A 102 -10.96 9.80 7.21
CA GLN A 102 -12.32 9.65 6.69
C GLN A 102 -12.35 9.40 5.17
N GLN A 103 -11.46 10.03 4.39
CA GLN A 103 -11.36 9.76 2.96
C GLN A 103 -10.87 8.32 2.68
N PHE A 104 -9.90 7.82 3.45
CA PHE A 104 -9.46 6.43 3.35
C PHE A 104 -10.58 5.45 3.73
N GLU A 105 -11.35 5.73 4.78
CA GLU A 105 -12.50 4.93 5.21
C GLU A 105 -13.63 4.89 4.17
N LYS A 106 -13.90 6.04 3.54
CA LYS A 106 -14.90 6.17 2.48
C LYS A 106 -14.41 5.72 1.11
N HIS A 107 -13.15 5.27 0.99
CA HIS A 107 -12.51 4.85 -0.26
C HIS A 107 -12.40 5.96 -1.33
N ASN A 108 -12.37 7.23 -0.92
CA ASN A 108 -12.21 8.38 -1.81
C ASN A 108 -10.77 8.63 -2.26
N VAL A 109 -9.78 8.07 -1.54
CA VAL A 109 -8.36 8.16 -1.92
C VAL A 109 -8.07 7.14 -3.01
N GLN A 110 -7.58 7.62 -4.17
CA GLN A 110 -7.20 6.76 -5.28
C GLN A 110 -5.71 6.37 -5.18
N LYS A 111 -5.40 5.13 -5.47
CA LYS A 111 -4.05 4.58 -5.40
C LYS A 111 -3.82 3.61 -6.55
N ILE A 112 -2.68 3.79 -7.23
CA ILE A 112 -2.21 2.82 -8.22
C ILE A 112 -0.85 2.31 -7.78
N TYR A 113 -0.67 1.01 -7.92
CA TYR A 113 0.58 0.32 -7.67
C TYR A 113 1.12 -0.22 -8.99
N TYR A 114 2.43 -0.16 -9.13
CA TYR A 114 3.16 -0.86 -10.19
C TYR A 114 3.81 -2.10 -9.59
N ALA A 115 3.81 -3.20 -10.33
CA ALA A 115 4.47 -4.43 -9.92
C ALA A 115 5.13 -5.13 -11.11
N ASN A 116 6.35 -5.67 -10.90
CA ASN A 116 6.85 -6.75 -11.73
C ASN A 116 6.33 -8.08 -11.21
N VAL A 117 5.93 -8.95 -12.12
CA VAL A 117 5.24 -10.19 -11.80
C VAL A 117 5.81 -11.39 -12.53
N VAL A 118 5.53 -12.56 -11.97
CA VAL A 118 5.85 -13.85 -12.57
C VAL A 118 4.55 -14.65 -12.68
N LEU A 119 4.22 -15.08 -13.92
CA LEU A 119 3.11 -15.99 -14.17
C LEU A 119 3.55 -17.43 -13.87
N ARG A 120 2.65 -18.23 -13.31
CA ARG A 120 2.88 -19.65 -13.02
C ARG A 120 2.12 -20.55 -13.98
N GLU A 121 2.46 -21.84 -13.98
CA GLU A 121 1.75 -22.87 -14.74
C GLU A 121 0.26 -22.96 -14.40
N ASN A 122 -0.11 -22.64 -13.16
CA ASN A 122 -1.49 -22.58 -12.69
C ASN A 122 -2.14 -21.20 -12.78
N THR A 123 -1.54 -20.28 -13.54
CA THR A 123 -2.16 -18.97 -13.81
C THR A 123 -3.51 -19.16 -14.48
N SER A 124 -4.51 -18.40 -14.04
CA SER A 124 -5.87 -18.53 -14.57
C SER A 124 -5.94 -18.13 -16.04
N LYS A 125 -6.83 -18.80 -16.79
CA LYS A 125 -7.05 -18.50 -18.21
C LYS A 125 -7.45 -17.04 -18.43
N GLU A 126 -8.25 -16.48 -17.54
CA GLU A 126 -8.66 -15.08 -17.57
C GLU A 126 -7.47 -14.11 -17.55
N VAL A 127 -6.39 -14.41 -16.80
CA VAL A 127 -5.16 -13.62 -16.82
C VAL A 127 -4.53 -13.63 -18.20
N PHE A 128 -4.39 -14.80 -18.83
CA PHE A 128 -3.79 -14.90 -20.16
C PHE A 128 -4.59 -14.15 -21.23
N GLU A 129 -5.92 -14.11 -21.10
CA GLU A 129 -6.81 -13.36 -22.00
C GLU A 129 -6.66 -11.83 -21.85
N LYS A 130 -6.14 -11.36 -20.72
CA LYS A 130 -5.88 -9.94 -20.40
C LYS A 130 -4.45 -9.50 -20.69
N LEU A 131 -3.55 -10.40 -21.07
CA LEU A 131 -2.19 -10.00 -21.45
C LEU A 131 -2.23 -9.19 -22.77
N PRO A 132 -1.55 -8.05 -22.84
CA PRO A 132 -1.50 -7.23 -24.04
C PRO A 132 -0.64 -7.92 -25.12
N LYS A 133 -0.95 -7.67 -26.40
CA LYS A 133 -0.17 -8.16 -27.54
C LYS A 133 1.19 -7.46 -27.68
N ALA A 134 1.33 -6.26 -27.14
CA ALA A 134 2.55 -5.47 -27.11
C ALA A 134 2.63 -4.75 -25.78
N LYS A 135 3.86 -4.42 -25.35
CA LYS A 135 4.06 -3.67 -24.09
C LYS A 135 3.35 -2.33 -24.15
N ILE A 136 2.69 -2.00 -23.04
CA ILE A 136 2.00 -0.72 -22.80
C ILE A 136 2.83 0.06 -21.77
N GLU A 137 3.00 1.36 -21.97
CA GLU A 137 3.72 2.20 -21.02
C GLU A 137 2.83 2.56 -19.82
N ALA A 138 3.35 2.36 -18.62
CA ALA A 138 2.62 2.65 -17.38
C ALA A 138 2.16 4.12 -17.30
N GLY A 139 3.00 5.04 -17.79
CA GLY A 139 2.69 6.47 -17.82
C GLY A 139 1.42 6.79 -18.60
N ASP A 140 1.24 6.18 -19.77
CA ASP A 140 0.06 6.41 -20.61
C ASP A 140 -1.23 5.97 -19.92
N VAL A 141 -1.20 4.82 -19.25
CA VAL A 141 -2.34 4.28 -18.49
C VAL A 141 -2.67 5.15 -17.27
N ILE A 142 -1.65 5.63 -16.56
CA ILE A 142 -1.84 6.55 -15.43
C ILE A 142 -2.39 7.90 -15.92
N ASP A 143 -1.91 8.43 -17.04
CA ASP A 143 -2.41 9.67 -17.63
C ASP A 143 -3.88 9.54 -18.10
N GLU A 144 -4.26 8.37 -18.62
CA GLU A 144 -5.65 8.04 -18.91
C GLU A 144 -6.51 8.04 -17.63
N PHE A 145 -6.03 7.38 -16.58
CA PHE A 145 -6.71 7.34 -15.28
C PHE A 145 -6.85 8.74 -14.66
N ILE A 146 -5.84 9.61 -14.78
CA ILE A 146 -5.92 11.00 -14.30
C ILE A 146 -7.02 11.78 -15.04
N ARG A 147 -7.18 11.56 -16.35
CA ARG A 147 -8.18 12.28 -17.17
C ARG A 147 -9.61 11.79 -16.95
N ALA A 148 -9.82 10.49 -16.89
CA ALA A 148 -11.12 9.85 -16.87
C ALA A 148 -11.54 9.31 -15.50
N GLY A 149 -10.60 9.27 -14.53
CA GLY A 149 -10.89 8.71 -13.21
C GLY A 149 -11.29 7.24 -13.29
N GLU A 150 -12.29 6.87 -12.51
CA GLU A 150 -12.80 5.50 -12.46
C GLU A 150 -13.50 5.04 -13.74
N ASP A 151 -13.94 5.97 -14.58
CA ASP A 151 -14.54 5.65 -15.89
C ASP A 151 -13.52 5.00 -16.84
N SER A 152 -12.21 5.16 -16.57
CA SER A 152 -11.15 4.46 -17.29
C SER A 152 -10.99 2.97 -16.90
N LEU A 153 -11.65 2.52 -15.83
CA LEU A 153 -11.62 1.11 -15.37
C LEU A 153 -12.58 0.26 -16.22
N ASP A 154 -12.35 0.25 -17.50
CA ASP A 154 -13.12 -0.41 -18.53
C ASP A 154 -12.77 -1.92 -18.69
N ASN A 155 -13.10 -2.50 -19.84
CA ASN A 155 -12.86 -3.90 -20.17
C ASN A 155 -11.38 -4.30 -20.26
N GLU A 156 -10.44 -3.36 -20.33
CA GLU A 156 -8.99 -3.65 -20.32
C GLU A 156 -8.48 -3.92 -18.90
N TRP A 157 -9.20 -3.46 -17.89
CA TRP A 157 -8.93 -3.75 -16.50
C TRP A 157 -9.65 -5.03 -16.04
N MET A 158 -8.91 -5.92 -15.43
CA MET A 158 -9.50 -7.11 -14.80
C MET A 158 -9.96 -6.76 -13.38
N LYS A 159 -11.26 -6.87 -13.12
CA LYS A 159 -11.84 -6.71 -11.79
C LYS A 159 -11.54 -7.95 -10.94
N VAL A 160 -10.93 -7.75 -9.76
CA VAL A 160 -10.66 -8.81 -8.78
C VAL A 160 -11.39 -8.47 -7.50
N GLU A 161 -12.51 -9.15 -7.29
CA GLU A 161 -13.45 -8.89 -6.21
C GLU A 161 -13.67 -10.15 -5.37
N GLY A 162 -13.62 -9.99 -4.05
CA GLY A 162 -13.78 -11.09 -3.12
C GLY A 162 -13.51 -10.71 -1.68
N TYR A 163 -12.91 -11.63 -0.91
CA TYR A 163 -12.71 -11.48 0.53
C TYR A 163 -11.29 -11.88 0.90
N ILE A 164 -10.68 -11.10 1.80
CA ILE A 164 -9.34 -11.34 2.33
C ILE A 164 -9.42 -11.61 3.82
N GLY A 165 -8.89 -12.75 4.22
CA GLY A 165 -8.80 -13.18 5.60
C GLY A 165 -7.48 -13.84 5.92
N ARG A 166 -7.24 -14.14 7.20
CA ARG A 166 -6.00 -14.80 7.63
C ARG A 166 -6.00 -16.27 7.19
N SER A 167 -4.85 -16.75 6.75
CA SER A 167 -4.67 -18.16 6.40
C SER A 167 -4.64 -19.02 7.67
N ASP A 168 -5.38 -20.12 7.67
CA ASP A 168 -5.36 -21.12 8.75
C ASP A 168 -4.08 -21.97 8.72
N VAL A 169 -3.49 -22.15 7.54
CA VAL A 169 -2.27 -22.95 7.33
C VAL A 169 -1.02 -22.15 7.67
N ASN A 170 -0.95 -20.89 7.25
CA ASN A 170 0.17 -20.01 7.52
C ASN A 170 -0.34 -18.67 8.06
N ARG A 171 -0.32 -18.50 9.38
CA ARG A 171 -0.84 -17.30 10.05
C ARG A 171 -0.11 -15.99 9.69
N ARG A 172 1.04 -16.06 9.03
CA ARG A 172 1.76 -14.89 8.51
C ARG A 172 1.16 -14.38 7.19
N LYS A 173 0.40 -15.22 6.47
CA LYS A 173 -0.26 -14.89 5.20
C LYS A 173 -1.71 -14.45 5.38
N MET A 174 -2.15 -13.62 4.45
CA MET A 174 -3.57 -13.44 4.13
C MET A 174 -3.89 -14.27 2.88
N ILE A 175 -5.13 -14.74 2.77
CA ILE A 175 -5.62 -15.46 1.59
C ILE A 175 -6.82 -14.74 1.01
N PHE A 176 -6.96 -14.81 -0.31
CA PHE A 176 -8.11 -14.30 -1.04
C PHE A 176 -9.06 -15.46 -1.40
N LYS A 177 -10.36 -15.22 -1.27
CA LYS A 177 -11.41 -16.10 -1.82
C LYS A 177 -12.50 -15.26 -2.47
N PRO A 178 -13.16 -15.75 -3.55
CA PRO A 178 -14.25 -15.03 -4.21
C PRO A 178 -15.56 -15.01 -3.41
N TYR A 179 -15.59 -15.65 -2.25
CA TYR A 179 -16.74 -15.75 -1.34
C TYR A 179 -16.32 -15.47 0.11
N PRO A 180 -17.28 -15.05 0.97
CA PRO A 180 -17.01 -14.81 2.39
C PRO A 180 -16.53 -16.06 3.12
N PHE A 181 -15.57 -15.90 4.05
CA PHE A 181 -15.10 -16.98 4.93
C PHE A 181 -14.59 -16.41 6.25
N GLY A 182 -14.82 -17.10 7.36
CA GLY A 182 -14.38 -16.68 8.69
C GLY A 182 -14.62 -15.18 8.94
N ASN A 183 -13.60 -14.49 9.39
CA ASN A 183 -13.60 -13.02 9.60
C ASN A 183 -13.01 -12.24 8.41
N ALA A 184 -13.02 -12.82 7.21
CA ALA A 184 -12.49 -12.16 6.01
C ALA A 184 -13.31 -10.90 5.68
N LYS A 185 -12.60 -9.89 5.16
CA LYS A 185 -13.18 -8.60 4.80
C LYS A 185 -13.23 -8.45 3.29
N TYR A 186 -14.27 -7.83 2.80
CA TYR A 186 -14.42 -7.49 1.37
C TYR A 186 -13.21 -6.74 0.84
N ALA A 187 -12.76 -7.11 -0.35
CA ALA A 187 -11.62 -6.54 -1.07
C ALA A 187 -11.96 -6.39 -2.56
N LEU A 188 -11.60 -5.23 -3.11
CA LEU A 188 -11.80 -4.90 -4.52
C LEU A 188 -10.52 -4.26 -5.08
N SER A 189 -10.04 -4.83 -6.18
CA SER A 189 -8.91 -4.33 -6.96
C SER A 189 -9.24 -4.41 -8.45
N TYR A 190 -8.56 -3.58 -9.26
CA TYR A 190 -8.54 -3.66 -10.70
C TYR A 190 -7.10 -3.82 -11.15
N ILE A 191 -6.84 -4.72 -12.08
CA ILE A 191 -5.52 -5.08 -12.57
C ILE A 191 -5.48 -4.82 -14.08
N ARG A 192 -4.44 -4.14 -14.55
CA ARG A 192 -4.14 -3.99 -15.97
C ARG A 192 -2.72 -4.47 -16.24
N PHE A 193 -2.57 -5.47 -17.07
CA PHE A 193 -1.26 -5.93 -17.52
C PHE A 193 -0.70 -4.95 -18.53
N LEU A 194 0.57 -4.60 -18.36
CA LEU A 194 1.35 -3.76 -19.28
C LEU A 194 2.20 -4.63 -20.22
N SER A 195 2.55 -5.80 -19.73
CA SER A 195 3.24 -6.87 -20.45
C SER A 195 2.98 -8.20 -19.73
N ASP A 196 3.66 -9.28 -20.10
CA ASP A 196 3.62 -10.57 -19.40
C ASP A 196 4.35 -10.54 -18.03
N THR A 197 5.15 -9.50 -17.78
CA THR A 197 5.94 -9.33 -16.54
C THR A 197 5.65 -8.05 -15.77
N GLU A 198 4.78 -7.17 -16.26
CA GLU A 198 4.51 -5.86 -15.64
C GLU A 198 3.02 -5.58 -15.54
N MET A 199 2.59 -4.95 -14.45
CA MET A 199 1.18 -4.60 -14.26
C MET A 199 0.99 -3.33 -13.44
N LEU A 200 -0.18 -2.72 -13.61
CA LEU A 200 -0.75 -1.73 -12.69
C LEU A 200 -1.90 -2.34 -11.89
N VAL A 201 -2.04 -1.92 -10.64
CA VAL A 201 -3.12 -2.33 -9.75
C VAL A 201 -3.75 -1.12 -9.10
N VAL A 202 -5.03 -0.87 -9.37
CA VAL A 202 -5.86 0.08 -8.63
C VAL A 202 -6.51 -0.65 -7.46
N ILE A 203 -6.34 -0.18 -6.23
CA ILE A 203 -7.01 -0.76 -5.06
C ILE A 203 -8.11 0.18 -4.56
N LYS A 204 -9.33 -0.33 -4.47
CA LYS A 204 -10.50 0.39 -3.92
C LYS A 204 -10.63 0.21 -2.41
N THR A 205 -10.13 -0.90 -1.90
CA THR A 205 -10.04 -1.21 -0.47
C THR A 205 -8.58 -1.28 -0.04
N GLY A 206 -8.30 -1.21 1.27
CA GLY A 206 -6.93 -1.24 1.81
C GLY A 206 -6.73 -2.41 2.79
N ARG A 207 -6.93 -3.65 2.36
CA ARG A 207 -6.73 -4.83 3.23
C ARG A 207 -5.26 -5.20 3.32
N MET A 208 -4.86 -5.74 4.47
CA MET A 208 -3.50 -6.25 4.66
C MET A 208 -3.14 -7.27 3.58
N TYR A 209 -2.02 -7.07 2.90
CA TYR A 209 -1.53 -7.91 1.79
C TYR A 209 -2.51 -8.07 0.61
N GLN A 210 -3.42 -7.11 0.40
CA GLN A 210 -4.50 -7.24 -0.59
C GLN A 210 -3.99 -7.60 -1.97
N ILE A 211 -3.07 -6.84 -2.55
CA ILE A 211 -2.52 -7.09 -3.89
C ILE A 211 -1.89 -8.49 -3.94
N ARG A 212 -1.03 -8.79 -2.98
CA ARG A 212 -0.26 -10.03 -2.91
C ARG A 212 -1.16 -11.28 -2.82
N ALA A 213 -2.19 -11.23 -1.97
CA ALA A 213 -3.14 -12.34 -1.79
C ALA A 213 -4.07 -12.50 -3.00
N SER A 214 -4.51 -11.40 -3.61
CA SER A 214 -5.36 -11.43 -4.80
C SER A 214 -4.61 -12.00 -6.00
N LEU A 215 -3.34 -11.62 -6.18
CA LEU A 215 -2.50 -12.14 -7.27
C LEU A 215 -2.16 -13.62 -7.07
N GLU A 216 -1.83 -14.05 -5.84
CA GLU A 216 -1.61 -15.48 -5.56
C GLU A 216 -2.82 -16.34 -5.96
N TYR A 217 -4.03 -15.87 -5.69
CA TYR A 217 -5.27 -16.55 -6.10
C TYR A 217 -5.36 -16.73 -7.62
N LEU A 218 -4.89 -15.75 -8.38
CA LEU A 218 -4.86 -15.79 -9.85
C LEU A 218 -3.69 -16.60 -10.42
N GLY A 219 -2.80 -17.12 -9.57
CA GLY A 219 -1.56 -17.78 -10.00
C GLY A 219 -0.47 -16.82 -10.44
N VAL A 220 -0.61 -15.53 -10.14
CA VAL A 220 0.36 -14.47 -10.41
C VAL A 220 1.12 -14.14 -9.13
N TYR A 221 2.44 -13.96 -9.22
CA TYR A 221 3.26 -13.63 -8.06
C TYR A 221 4.08 -12.38 -8.34
N ILE A 222 4.19 -11.50 -7.34
CA ILE A 222 5.08 -10.36 -7.41
C ILE A 222 6.52 -10.85 -7.34
N GLU A 223 7.37 -10.35 -8.22
CA GLU A 223 8.80 -10.64 -8.21
C GLU A 223 9.41 -10.25 -6.85
N GLY A 224 10.31 -11.10 -6.31
CA GLY A 224 10.93 -10.89 -5.00
C GLY A 224 10.01 -11.13 -3.79
N ASP A 225 8.73 -11.50 -3.96
CA ASP A 225 7.82 -11.76 -2.84
C ASP A 225 8.04 -13.14 -2.21
N THR A 226 8.93 -13.22 -1.24
CA THR A 226 9.27 -14.46 -0.53
C THR A 226 8.19 -14.99 0.41
N LEU A 227 7.19 -14.17 0.78
CA LEU A 227 6.09 -14.61 1.63
C LEU A 227 5.02 -15.37 0.84
N PHE A 228 4.72 -14.95 -0.40
CA PHE A 228 3.67 -15.52 -1.23
C PHE A 228 4.22 -16.51 -2.27
N LYS A 229 5.40 -16.27 -2.82
CA LYS A 229 6.13 -17.20 -3.69
C LYS A 229 7.11 -18.02 -2.86
N SER A 230 7.00 -19.35 -2.86
CA SER A 230 8.05 -20.21 -2.29
C SER A 230 9.27 -20.16 -3.21
N LEU A 231 10.43 -19.80 -2.66
CA LEU A 231 11.70 -19.87 -3.37
C LEU A 231 12.01 -21.33 -3.73
N LYS A 232 12.42 -21.60 -4.95
CA LYS A 232 13.04 -22.87 -5.33
C LYS A 232 14.48 -22.87 -4.76
N GLY A 233 15.01 -24.02 -4.38
CA GLY A 233 16.35 -24.12 -3.80
C GLY A 233 17.41 -23.43 -4.68
N GLY A 234 18.18 -22.52 -4.07
CA GLY A 234 19.24 -21.76 -4.73
C GLY A 234 18.86 -20.35 -5.22
N GLU A 235 17.58 -19.95 -5.18
CA GLU A 235 17.19 -18.56 -5.47
C GLU A 235 17.55 -17.66 -4.28
N THR A 236 18.26 -16.56 -4.54
CA THR A 236 18.48 -15.48 -3.56
C THR A 236 17.19 -14.67 -3.42
N PRO A 237 16.82 -14.27 -2.19
CA PRO A 237 15.69 -13.37 -2.00
C PRO A 237 15.98 -12.03 -2.69
N GLU A 238 15.22 -11.71 -3.72
CA GLU A 238 15.20 -10.38 -4.30
C GLU A 238 14.27 -9.48 -3.48
N GLU A 239 14.44 -8.16 -3.61
CA GLU A 239 13.49 -7.21 -3.03
C GLU A 239 12.16 -7.28 -3.79
N ILE A 240 11.04 -7.25 -3.05
CA ILE A 240 9.71 -7.25 -3.68
C ILE A 240 9.56 -6.08 -4.66
N SER A 241 9.14 -6.39 -5.88
CA SER A 241 8.88 -5.38 -6.92
C SER A 241 7.42 -4.92 -6.88
N LEU A 242 7.07 -4.17 -5.83
CA LEU A 242 5.77 -3.55 -5.64
C LEU A 242 5.96 -2.12 -5.15
N GLU A 243 5.40 -1.16 -5.86
CA GLU A 243 5.55 0.25 -5.58
C GLU A 243 4.22 1.00 -5.71
N SER A 244 3.91 1.89 -4.75
CA SER A 244 2.79 2.84 -4.83
C SER A 244 3.19 4.01 -5.72
N VAL A 245 2.78 4.00 -6.99
CA VAL A 245 3.23 4.97 -8.01
C VAL A 245 2.28 6.14 -8.21
N PHE A 246 1.03 6.03 -7.73
CA PHE A 246 0.03 7.09 -7.85
C PHE A 246 -0.78 7.20 -6.57
N LEU A 247 -1.04 8.45 -6.17
CA LEU A 247 -1.85 8.82 -5.02
C LEU A 247 -2.65 10.08 -5.35
N SER A 248 -3.98 10.04 -5.15
CA SER A 248 -4.85 11.20 -5.28
C SER A 248 -5.85 11.26 -4.14
N PHE A 249 -6.03 12.45 -3.58
CA PHE A 249 -6.93 12.72 -2.46
C PHE A 249 -7.41 14.19 -2.50
N GLU A 250 -8.48 14.49 -1.79
CA GLU A 250 -8.94 15.86 -1.60
C GLU A 250 -8.20 16.50 -0.42
N GLU A 251 -7.59 17.65 -0.63
CA GLU A 251 -7.00 18.46 0.45
C GLU A 251 -8.06 19.03 1.38
N PRO A 252 -7.73 19.45 2.63
CA PRO A 252 -8.67 20.16 3.48
C PRO A 252 -9.26 21.44 2.85
N SER A 253 -8.58 22.00 1.85
CA SER A 253 -9.04 23.14 1.05
C SER A 253 -10.15 22.80 0.05
N GLY A 254 -10.47 21.51 -0.16
CA GLY A 254 -11.37 21.00 -1.19
C GLY A 254 -10.73 20.84 -2.57
N LYS A 255 -9.42 21.11 -2.72
CA LYS A 255 -8.70 20.91 -3.95
C LYS A 255 -8.26 19.44 -4.10
N LEU A 256 -8.34 18.92 -5.31
CA LEU A 256 -7.80 17.58 -5.62
C LEU A 256 -6.27 17.66 -5.75
N ALA A 257 -5.57 16.92 -4.87
CA ALA A 257 -4.14 16.69 -4.96
C ALA A 257 -3.86 15.40 -5.73
N ILE A 258 -2.86 15.44 -6.63
CA ILE A 258 -2.46 14.31 -7.46
C ILE A 258 -0.93 14.22 -7.44
N TYR A 259 -0.42 13.03 -7.07
CA TYR A 259 0.99 12.71 -7.04
C TYR A 259 1.26 11.45 -7.83
N ARG A 260 2.36 11.44 -8.60
CA ARG A 260 2.86 10.25 -9.29
C ARG A 260 4.38 10.16 -9.23
N LEU A 261 4.89 8.95 -9.15
CA LEU A 261 6.30 8.66 -9.41
C LEU A 261 6.52 8.46 -10.92
N LYS A 262 7.74 8.69 -11.36
CA LYS A 262 8.13 8.52 -12.77
C LYS A 262 8.33 7.06 -13.10
#